data_8a17277b66a9ead6aa700dd074328388
#
_entry.id   8a17277b66a9ead6aa700dd074328388
#
_cell.length_a   1.000
_cell.length_b   1.000
_cell.length_c   1.000
_cell.angle_alpha   90.00
_cell.angle_beta   90.00
_cell.angle_gamma   90.00
#
_symmetry.space_group_name_H-M   'P 1'
#
loop_
_entity.id
_entity.type
_entity.pdbx_description
1 polymer ?
#
loop_
_entity_poly.entity_id
_entity_poly.type
_entity_poly.pdbx_seq_one_letter_code
_entity_poly.pdbx_strand_id
1 'polypeptide(L)'
;MTLENLHLLYKGQEYLLFIAFIMMVAGLIKQHNLFAGAYAYIQKVFKSKRVIVALMSAFTGILPISGRVTVSAGMLDTIAPPKGSKGREKFGIIDYLSTHHYYVWSPLEKTILIPMAAFSITYGAVVYSLLPLL
;
A
#
# COMPACT_ATOMS: atom_id res chain seq x y z
N MET A 1 -9.86 -21.67 -31.20
CA MET A 1 -9.89 -20.89 -29.91
C MET A 1 -10.83 -21.63 -29.01
N THR A 2 -10.33 -22.27 -27.96
CA THR A 2 -11.14 -23.08 -27.05
C THR A 2 -11.92 -22.19 -26.10
N LEU A 3 -13.06 -22.68 -25.57
CA LEU A 3 -13.87 -21.98 -24.57
C LEU A 3 -13.04 -21.54 -23.33
N GLU A 4 -12.06 -22.36 -22.96
CA GLU A 4 -11.11 -22.03 -21.88
C GLU A 4 -10.27 -20.78 -22.17
N ASN A 5 -9.79 -20.63 -23.41
CA ASN A 5 -9.02 -19.45 -23.80
C ASN A 5 -9.87 -18.17 -23.78
N LEU A 6 -11.15 -18.29 -24.11
CA LEU A 6 -12.10 -17.16 -24.04
C LEU A 6 -12.36 -16.75 -22.58
N HIS A 7 -12.51 -17.71 -21.68
CA HIS A 7 -12.71 -17.46 -20.26
C HIS A 7 -11.48 -16.81 -19.60
N LEU A 8 -10.27 -17.25 -19.97
CA LEU A 8 -9.03 -16.65 -19.50
C LEU A 8 -8.86 -15.21 -20.00
N LEU A 9 -9.22 -14.94 -21.25
CA LEU A 9 -9.19 -13.57 -21.80
C LEU A 9 -10.20 -12.66 -21.09
N TYR A 10 -11.40 -13.15 -20.80
CA TYR A 10 -12.44 -12.37 -20.10
C TYR A 10 -11.99 -12.04 -18.67
N LYS A 11 -11.49 -13.01 -17.90
CA LYS A 11 -10.90 -12.78 -16.58
C LYS A 11 -9.72 -11.80 -16.64
N GLY A 12 -8.85 -11.92 -17.63
CA GLY A 12 -7.72 -11.01 -17.83
C GLY A 12 -8.18 -9.56 -18.03
N GLN A 13 -9.26 -9.32 -18.77
CA GLN A 13 -9.83 -7.99 -18.97
C GLN A 13 -10.39 -7.38 -17.69
N GLU A 14 -11.07 -8.17 -16.86
CA GLU A 14 -11.58 -7.70 -15.56
C GLU A 14 -10.43 -7.23 -14.64
N TYR A 15 -9.35 -7.99 -14.58
CA TYR A 15 -8.16 -7.61 -13.81
C TYR A 15 -7.47 -6.35 -14.36
N LEU A 16 -7.37 -6.22 -15.68
CA LEU A 16 -6.80 -5.02 -16.30
C LEU A 16 -7.64 -3.77 -16.01
N LEU A 17 -8.96 -3.87 -16.10
CA LEU A 17 -9.87 -2.78 -15.76
C LEU A 17 -9.76 -2.41 -14.27
N PHE A 18 -9.69 -3.40 -13.40
CA PHE A 18 -9.51 -3.19 -11.97
C PHE A 18 -8.19 -2.46 -11.66
N ILE A 19 -7.07 -2.91 -12.25
CA ILE A 19 -5.75 -2.26 -12.10
C ILE A 19 -5.80 -0.83 -12.66
N ALA A 20 -6.39 -0.61 -13.82
CA ALA A 20 -6.53 0.72 -14.42
C ALA A 20 -7.33 1.65 -13.52
N PHE A 21 -8.43 1.18 -12.92
CA PHE A 21 -9.24 1.93 -11.97
C PHE A 21 -8.44 2.32 -10.72
N ILE A 22 -7.70 1.36 -10.13
CA ILE A 22 -6.84 1.61 -8.98
C ILE A 22 -5.77 2.67 -9.30
N MET A 23 -5.14 2.57 -10.47
CA MET A 23 -4.12 3.53 -10.91
C MET A 23 -4.73 4.93 -11.12
N MET A 24 -5.96 5.00 -11.64
CA MET A 24 -6.70 6.27 -11.78
C MET A 24 -6.99 6.90 -10.42
N VAL A 25 -7.51 6.13 -9.45
CA VAL A 25 -7.76 6.60 -8.08
C VAL A 25 -6.47 7.08 -7.41
N ALA A 26 -5.38 6.32 -7.54
CA ALA A 26 -4.07 6.71 -7.02
C ALA A 26 -3.56 8.01 -7.66
N GLY A 27 -3.79 8.20 -8.96
CA GLY A 27 -3.49 9.44 -9.68
C GLY A 27 -4.28 10.63 -9.15
N LEU A 28 -5.58 10.48 -8.93
CA LEU A 28 -6.45 11.52 -8.35
C LEU A 28 -6.03 11.90 -6.93
N ILE A 29 -5.72 10.92 -6.09
CA ILE A 29 -5.22 11.15 -4.73
C ILE A 29 -3.95 12.01 -4.77
N LYS A 30 -3.02 11.69 -5.68
CA LYS A 30 -1.78 12.46 -5.88
C LYS A 30 -2.05 13.86 -6.42
N GLN A 31 -2.88 13.98 -7.45
CA GLN A 31 -3.20 15.25 -8.10
C GLN A 31 -3.86 16.26 -7.15
N HIS A 32 -4.79 15.78 -6.30
CA HIS A 32 -5.50 16.61 -5.33
C HIS A 32 -4.77 16.73 -3.98
N ASN A 33 -3.55 16.23 -3.87
CA ASN A 33 -2.72 16.31 -2.67
C ASN A 33 -3.45 15.83 -1.39
N LEU A 34 -4.31 14.82 -1.52
CA LEU A 34 -5.14 14.32 -0.42
C LEU A 34 -4.32 13.79 0.76
N PHE A 35 -3.07 13.37 0.50
CA PHE A 35 -2.16 12.98 1.56
C PHE A 35 -1.80 14.12 2.49
N ALA A 36 -1.64 15.34 1.98
CA ALA A 36 -1.36 16.50 2.84
C ALA A 36 -2.54 16.80 3.76
N GLY A 37 -3.77 16.66 3.26
CA GLY A 37 -4.98 16.80 4.07
C GLY A 37 -5.09 15.74 5.16
N ALA A 38 -4.89 14.46 4.81
CA ALA A 38 -4.89 13.35 5.75
C ALA A 38 -3.79 13.53 6.82
N TYR A 39 -2.59 13.93 6.41
CA TYR A 39 -1.49 14.23 7.30
C TYR A 39 -1.81 15.35 8.29
N ALA A 40 -2.35 16.48 7.80
CA ALA A 40 -2.75 17.60 8.65
C ALA A 40 -3.83 17.20 9.67
N TYR A 41 -4.77 16.35 9.27
CA TYR A 41 -5.79 15.81 10.16
C TYR A 41 -5.19 14.91 11.25
N ILE A 42 -4.35 13.95 10.85
CA ILE A 42 -3.71 13.02 11.79
C ILE A 42 -2.83 13.77 12.80
N GLN A 43 -2.12 14.83 12.37
CA GLN A 43 -1.34 15.67 13.29
C GLN A 43 -2.18 16.40 14.34
N LYS A 44 -3.42 16.75 14.02
CA LYS A 44 -4.34 17.38 15.00
C LYS A 44 -4.81 16.38 16.05
N VAL A 45 -5.01 15.13 15.67
CA VAL A 45 -5.54 14.07 16.56
C VAL A 45 -4.43 13.46 17.41
N PHE A 46 -3.26 13.21 16.82
CA PHE A 46 -2.17 12.49 17.48
C PHE A 46 -0.98 13.42 17.76
N LYS A 47 -0.56 13.48 19.03
CA LYS A 47 0.61 14.28 19.46
C LYS A 47 1.95 13.53 19.24
N SER A 48 1.91 12.20 19.17
CA SER A 48 3.11 11.39 19.04
C SER A 48 3.58 11.30 17.58
N LYS A 49 4.74 11.85 17.27
CA LYS A 49 5.36 11.77 15.94
C LYS A 49 5.51 10.33 15.43
N ARG A 50 5.81 9.37 16.31
CA ARG A 50 5.95 7.95 15.95
C ARG A 50 4.62 7.35 15.48
N VAL A 51 3.54 7.66 16.19
CA VAL A 51 2.18 7.21 15.82
C VAL A 51 1.76 7.82 14.49
N ILE A 52 2.08 9.11 14.27
CA ILE A 52 1.78 9.78 13.01
C ILE A 52 2.50 9.08 11.84
N VAL A 53 3.80 8.78 11.99
CA VAL A 53 4.55 8.06 10.95
C VAL A 53 3.96 6.68 10.73
N ALA A 54 3.69 5.90 11.78
CA ALA A 54 3.12 4.55 11.65
C ALA A 54 1.77 4.56 10.90
N LEU A 55 0.85 5.45 11.26
CA LEU A 55 -0.46 5.56 10.62
C LEU A 55 -0.36 6.01 9.17
N MET A 56 0.46 7.02 8.89
CA MET A 56 0.66 7.50 7.53
C MET A 56 1.32 6.45 6.64
N SER A 57 2.31 5.74 7.16
CA SER A 57 3.00 4.67 6.44
C SER A 57 2.07 3.48 6.18
N ALA A 58 1.25 3.10 7.16
CA ALA A 58 0.22 2.08 6.99
C ALA A 58 -0.79 2.48 5.92
N PHE A 59 -1.26 3.72 5.95
CA PHE A 59 -2.20 4.24 4.96
C PHE A 59 -1.61 4.30 3.55
N THR A 60 -0.38 4.83 3.40
CA THR A 60 0.30 4.87 2.10
C THR A 60 0.68 3.48 1.61
N GLY A 61 0.92 2.53 2.53
CA GLY A 61 1.19 1.13 2.22
C GLY A 61 0.05 0.43 1.51
N ILE A 62 -1.19 0.68 1.91
CA ILE A 62 -2.39 0.04 1.32
C ILE A 62 -2.59 0.45 -0.13
N LEU A 63 -2.14 1.65 -0.51
CA LEU A 63 -2.39 2.18 -1.84
C LEU A 63 -1.30 1.72 -2.84
N PRO A 64 -1.66 1.21 -4.01
CA PRO A 64 -0.71 0.80 -5.05
C PRO A 64 -0.17 2.03 -5.79
N ILE A 65 0.53 2.92 -5.07
CA ILE A 65 1.00 4.20 -5.61
C ILE A 65 2.43 4.06 -6.11
N SER A 66 2.64 4.36 -7.38
CA SER A 66 3.98 4.60 -7.92
C SER A 66 4.62 5.78 -7.18
N GLY A 67 5.78 5.58 -6.60
CA GLY A 67 6.45 6.63 -5.83
C GLY A 67 6.12 6.67 -4.33
N ARG A 68 5.53 5.62 -3.78
CA ARG A 68 5.31 5.46 -2.35
C ARG A 68 6.55 5.77 -1.51
N VAL A 69 7.72 5.31 -1.95
CA VAL A 69 9.00 5.58 -1.29
C VAL A 69 9.30 7.08 -1.24
N THR A 70 8.98 7.82 -2.31
CA THR A 70 9.17 9.28 -2.35
C THR A 70 8.24 10.00 -1.36
N VAL A 71 6.99 9.55 -1.26
CA VAL A 71 6.01 10.10 -0.29
C VAL A 71 6.48 9.85 1.14
N SER A 72 6.89 8.62 1.44
CA SER A 72 7.42 8.21 2.74
C SER A 72 8.69 9.00 3.10
N ALA A 73 9.63 9.13 2.16
CA ALA A 73 10.85 9.92 2.36
C ALA A 73 10.54 11.39 2.67
N GLY A 74 9.62 12.01 1.93
CA GLY A 74 9.18 13.39 2.18
C GLY A 74 8.53 13.57 3.55
N MET A 75 7.70 12.61 3.98
CA MET A 75 7.12 12.59 5.31
C MET A 75 8.20 12.49 6.40
N LEU A 76 9.15 11.56 6.24
CA LEU A 76 10.25 11.40 7.20
C LEU A 76 11.14 12.64 7.26
N ASP A 77 11.36 13.34 6.14
CA ASP A 77 12.13 14.59 6.13
C ASP A 77 11.43 15.70 6.92
N THR A 78 10.10 15.68 7.00
CA THR A 78 9.32 16.68 7.74
C THR A 78 9.19 16.38 9.24
N ILE A 79 9.02 15.10 9.60
CA ILE A 79 8.64 14.71 10.98
C ILE A 79 9.82 14.17 11.78
N ALA A 80 10.69 13.40 11.13
CA ALA A 80 11.78 12.69 11.79
C ALA A 80 12.94 13.64 12.15
N PRO A 81 13.79 13.25 13.11
CA PRO A 81 15.04 13.94 13.38
C PRO A 81 15.96 14.04 12.16
N PRO A 82 17.00 14.90 12.20
CA PRO A 82 17.92 15.08 11.08
C PRO A 82 18.53 13.78 10.54
N LYS A 83 18.86 13.77 9.24
CA LYS A 83 19.52 12.63 8.59
C LYS A 83 20.81 12.27 9.32
N GLY A 84 21.07 10.97 9.44
CA GLY A 84 22.25 10.45 10.14
C GLY A 84 22.13 10.31 11.66
N SER A 85 21.00 10.73 12.26
CA SER A 85 20.77 10.54 13.69
C SER A 85 20.19 9.15 14.00
N LYS A 86 20.58 8.52 15.12
CA LYS A 86 19.98 7.27 15.63
C LYS A 86 18.47 7.40 15.85
N GLY A 87 17.99 8.62 16.10
CA GLY A 87 16.56 8.90 16.23
C GLY A 87 15.84 8.68 14.89
N ARG A 88 16.43 9.09 13.77
CA ARG A 88 15.85 8.94 12.43
C ARG A 88 15.76 7.47 12.00
N GLU A 89 16.75 6.66 12.35
CA GLU A 89 16.72 5.21 12.07
C GLU A 89 15.48 4.54 12.66
N LYS A 90 15.10 4.90 13.89
CA LYS A 90 13.88 4.40 14.54
C LYS A 90 12.61 4.77 13.76
N PHE A 91 12.55 5.99 13.22
CA PHE A 91 11.42 6.39 12.37
C PHE A 91 11.41 5.65 11.03
N GLY A 92 12.57 5.40 10.44
CA GLY A 92 12.71 4.56 9.26
C GLY A 92 12.23 3.12 9.47
N ILE A 93 12.55 2.53 10.61
CA ILE A 93 12.08 1.19 10.98
C ILE A 93 10.55 1.18 11.15
N ILE A 94 9.97 2.19 11.85
CA ILE A 94 8.52 2.31 12.01
C ILE A 94 7.85 2.44 10.63
N ASP A 95 8.36 3.30 9.77
CA ASP A 95 7.86 3.48 8.41
C ASP A 95 7.92 2.17 7.62
N TYR A 96 9.05 1.49 7.64
CA TYR A 96 9.25 0.23 6.94
C TYR A 96 8.26 -0.84 7.41
N LEU A 97 8.18 -1.11 8.71
CA LEU A 97 7.28 -2.11 9.26
C LEU A 97 5.81 -1.76 9.01
N SER A 98 5.44 -0.49 9.24
CA SER A 98 4.06 -0.03 9.02
C SER A 98 3.65 -0.03 7.55
N THR A 99 4.59 0.13 6.63
CA THR A 99 4.32 0.11 5.20
C THR A 99 4.17 -1.31 4.67
N HIS A 100 4.94 -2.28 5.17
CA HIS A 100 5.06 -3.59 4.53
C HIS A 100 4.03 -4.63 5.01
N HIS A 101 3.28 -4.37 6.08
CA HIS A 101 2.24 -5.29 6.55
C HIS A 101 1.16 -5.63 5.51
N TYR A 102 0.92 -4.73 4.56
CA TYR A 102 -0.13 -4.90 3.53
C TYR A 102 0.15 -6.02 2.53
N TYR A 103 1.41 -6.44 2.37
CA TYR A 103 1.76 -7.55 1.47
C TYR A 103 1.03 -8.86 1.79
N VAL A 104 0.60 -9.00 3.03
CA VAL A 104 -0.01 -10.25 3.51
C VAL A 104 -1.53 -10.26 3.38
N TRP A 105 -2.17 -9.07 3.39
CA TRP A 105 -3.62 -9.00 3.46
C TRP A 105 -4.28 -7.99 2.50
N SER A 106 -3.55 -7.09 1.86
CA SER A 106 -4.19 -6.09 1.01
C SER A 106 -4.77 -6.72 -0.26
N PRO A 107 -6.07 -6.56 -0.51
CA PRO A 107 -6.70 -7.06 -1.74
C PRO A 107 -6.22 -6.33 -3.00
N LEU A 108 -5.47 -5.23 -2.84
CA LEU A 108 -4.92 -4.44 -3.94
C LEU A 108 -3.47 -4.80 -4.27
N GLU A 109 -2.87 -5.72 -3.48
CA GLU A 109 -1.48 -6.09 -3.67
C GLU A 109 -1.34 -7.19 -4.73
N LYS A 110 -0.46 -6.95 -5.70
CA LYS A 110 -0.21 -7.90 -6.80
C LYS A 110 0.31 -9.26 -6.34
N THR A 111 1.00 -9.32 -5.21
CA THR A 111 1.46 -10.58 -4.59
C THR A 111 0.31 -11.46 -4.11
N ILE A 112 -0.87 -10.88 -3.90
CA ILE A 112 -2.12 -11.60 -3.60
C ILE A 112 -2.94 -11.79 -4.88
N LEU A 113 -3.08 -10.75 -5.70
CA LEU A 113 -3.91 -10.80 -6.91
C LEU A 113 -3.39 -11.78 -7.96
N ILE A 114 -2.07 -11.85 -8.17
CA ILE A 114 -1.49 -12.74 -9.19
C ILE A 114 -1.73 -14.22 -8.88
N PRO A 115 -1.44 -14.74 -7.68
CA PRO A 115 -1.77 -16.13 -7.33
C PRO A 115 -3.26 -16.43 -7.40
N MET A 116 -4.11 -15.51 -6.95
CA MET A 116 -5.57 -15.66 -7.06
C MET A 116 -6.00 -15.86 -8.50
N ALA A 117 -5.47 -15.04 -9.42
CA ALA A 117 -5.79 -15.12 -10.83
C ALA A 117 -5.21 -16.39 -11.47
N ALA A 118 -3.94 -16.70 -11.23
CA ALA A 118 -3.21 -17.79 -11.87
C ALA A 118 -3.71 -19.17 -11.41
N PHE A 119 -4.02 -19.33 -10.13
CA PHE A 119 -4.37 -20.60 -9.52
C PHE A 119 -5.86 -20.73 -9.15
N SER A 120 -6.67 -19.73 -9.47
CA SER A 120 -8.11 -19.68 -9.09
C SER A 120 -8.33 -19.88 -7.59
N ILE A 121 -7.42 -19.36 -6.75
CA ILE A 121 -7.49 -19.45 -5.30
C ILE A 121 -8.32 -18.27 -4.77
N THR A 122 -9.12 -18.52 -3.74
CA THR A 122 -9.91 -17.46 -3.11
C THR A 122 -9.03 -16.53 -2.27
N TYR A 123 -9.41 -15.26 -2.17
CA TYR A 123 -8.72 -14.27 -1.35
C TYR A 123 -8.50 -14.76 0.10
N GLY A 124 -9.55 -15.32 0.72
CA GLY A 124 -9.45 -15.84 2.08
C GLY A 124 -8.41 -16.94 2.24
N ALA A 125 -8.29 -17.85 1.27
CA ALA A 125 -7.29 -18.92 1.30
C ALA A 125 -5.87 -18.38 1.22
N VAL A 126 -5.62 -17.37 0.35
CA VAL A 126 -4.29 -16.73 0.24
C VAL A 126 -3.92 -16.02 1.53
N VAL A 127 -4.81 -15.18 2.06
CA VAL A 127 -4.56 -14.43 3.31
C VAL A 127 -4.33 -15.39 4.47
N TYR A 128 -5.17 -16.42 4.61
CA TYR A 128 -5.01 -17.43 5.67
C TYR A 128 -3.65 -18.13 5.61
N SER A 129 -3.19 -18.48 4.41
CA SER A 129 -1.88 -19.12 4.22
C SER A 129 -0.70 -18.20 4.56
N LEU A 130 -0.88 -16.89 4.45
CA LEU A 130 0.16 -15.89 4.72
C LEU A 130 0.16 -15.37 6.16
N LEU A 131 -0.94 -15.61 6.94
CA LEU A 131 -1.04 -15.18 8.34
C LEU A 131 0.15 -15.58 9.24
N PRO A 132 0.74 -16.77 9.11
CA PRO A 132 1.90 -17.15 9.92
C PRO A 132 3.15 -16.29 9.67
N LEU A 133 3.16 -15.44 8.62
CA LEU A 133 4.28 -14.57 8.27
C LEU A 133 4.16 -13.16 8.88
N LEU A 134 3.03 -12.86 9.54
CA LEU A 134 2.79 -11.62 10.27
C LEU A 134 3.32 -11.70 11.71
#